data_76ae295d5f7f8df61068bf8e97d53271
#
_entry.id   76ae295d5f7f8df61068bf8e97d53271
#
_cell.length_a   1.000
_cell.length_b   1.000
_cell.length_c   1.000
_cell.angle_alpha   90.00
_cell.angle_beta   90.00
_cell.angle_gamma   90.00
#
_symmetry.space_group_name_H-M   'P 1'
#
loop_
_entity.id
_entity.type
_entity.pdbx_description
1 polymer ?
#
loop_
_entity_poly.entity_id
_entity_poly.type
_entity_poly.pdbx_seq_one_letter_code
_entity_poly.pdbx_strand_id
1 'polypeptide(L)'
;MRIAIQGEPGSFSHEAALGLAADAVIVPCALSADVFKELVEESVDAAVIPIENSLAGSVLEHFDLLLQHDVKVIRESLLRIRHNLIAISGAAIGDIDRVFSH
;
A
#
# COMPACT_ATOMS: atom_id res chain seq x y z
N MET A 1 11.40 11.57 -7.58
CA MET A 1 11.22 11.06 -6.21
C MET A 1 10.93 9.58 -6.26
N ARG A 2 11.62 8.80 -5.47
CA ARG A 2 11.41 7.36 -5.32
C ARG A 2 10.59 7.11 -4.06
N ILE A 3 9.51 6.36 -4.16
CA ILE A 3 8.61 6.07 -3.04
C ILE A 3 8.46 4.56 -2.88
N ALA A 4 8.83 4.04 -1.72
CA ALA A 4 8.61 2.63 -1.38
C ALA A 4 7.15 2.41 -0.93
N ILE A 5 6.60 1.29 -1.34
CA ILE A 5 5.28 0.83 -0.92
C ILE A 5 5.32 -0.66 -0.54
N GLN A 6 4.44 -1.07 0.34
CA GLN A 6 4.22 -2.50 0.57
C GLN A 6 3.16 -2.98 -0.43
N GLY A 7 3.49 -4.03 -1.17
CA GLY A 7 2.64 -4.62 -2.19
C GLY A 7 3.13 -4.38 -3.60
N GLU A 8 2.30 -4.72 -4.55
CA GLU A 8 2.63 -4.71 -5.98
C GLU A 8 2.15 -3.43 -6.68
N PRO A 9 2.67 -3.15 -7.89
CA PRO A 9 2.09 -2.13 -8.75
C PRO A 9 0.60 -2.39 -9.00
N GLY A 10 -0.21 -1.33 -8.93
CA GLY A 10 -1.67 -1.43 -9.03
C GLY A 10 -2.40 -1.60 -7.71
N SER A 11 -1.67 -1.76 -6.61
CA SER A 11 -2.26 -1.82 -5.26
C SER A 11 -2.80 -0.46 -4.81
N PHE A 12 -3.58 -0.45 -3.71
CA PHE A 12 -4.06 0.80 -3.11
C PHE A 12 -2.92 1.67 -2.60
N SER A 13 -1.83 1.07 -2.11
CA SER A 13 -0.64 1.81 -1.72
C SER A 13 0.01 2.51 -2.91
N HIS A 14 0.04 1.87 -4.08
CA HIS A 14 0.50 2.47 -5.33
C HIS A 14 -0.36 3.69 -5.71
N GLU A 15 -1.67 3.54 -5.69
CA GLU A 15 -2.60 4.63 -5.97
C GLU A 15 -2.41 5.80 -4.99
N ALA A 16 -2.29 5.51 -3.70
CA ALA A 16 -2.04 6.52 -2.68
C ALA A 16 -0.71 7.26 -2.92
N ALA A 17 0.35 6.55 -3.24
CA ALA A 17 1.65 7.14 -3.53
C ALA A 17 1.61 8.07 -4.73
N LEU A 18 0.95 7.69 -5.82
CA LEU A 18 0.78 8.52 -7.01
C LEU A 18 -0.11 9.74 -6.73
N GLY A 19 -1.08 9.61 -5.84
CA GLY A 19 -1.92 10.73 -5.39
C GLY A 19 -1.12 11.78 -4.59
N LEU A 20 -0.08 11.36 -3.90
CA LEU A 20 0.81 12.25 -3.15
C LEU A 20 1.93 12.83 -4.01
N ALA A 21 2.41 12.09 -5.01
CA ALA A 21 3.46 12.51 -5.93
C ALA A 21 3.24 11.84 -7.30
N ALA A 22 2.58 12.53 -8.22
CA ALA A 22 2.11 11.97 -9.49
C ALA A 22 3.22 11.41 -10.40
N ASP A 23 4.43 11.93 -10.30
CA ASP A 23 5.60 11.53 -11.09
C ASP A 23 6.58 10.65 -10.31
N ALA A 24 6.15 10.11 -9.16
CA ALA A 24 7.01 9.27 -8.35
C ALA A 24 7.38 7.95 -9.04
N VAL A 25 8.61 7.53 -8.85
CA VAL A 25 9.05 6.18 -9.18
C VAL A 25 8.70 5.27 -8.01
N ILE A 26 7.83 4.31 -8.23
CA ILE A 26 7.35 3.42 -7.19
C ILE A 26 8.28 2.23 -7.03
N VAL A 27 8.69 1.96 -5.81
CA VAL A 27 9.52 0.83 -5.42
C VAL A 27 8.66 -0.14 -4.61
N PRO A 28 8.16 -1.23 -5.23
CA PRO A 28 7.34 -2.19 -4.53
C PRO A 28 8.19 -3.07 -3.61
N CYS A 29 7.70 -3.31 -2.41
CA CYS A 29 8.30 -4.20 -1.42
C CYS A 29 7.30 -5.26 -1.00
N ALA A 30 7.74 -6.51 -0.87
CA ALA A 30 6.87 -7.60 -0.48
C ALA A 30 6.39 -7.47 0.98
N LEU A 31 7.27 -7.00 1.85
CA LEU A 31 6.99 -6.86 3.29
C LEU A 31 7.09 -5.40 3.73
N SER A 32 6.29 -5.04 4.72
CA SER A 32 6.35 -3.69 5.32
C SER A 32 7.72 -3.40 5.94
N ALA A 33 8.36 -4.40 6.55
CA ALA A 33 9.72 -4.25 7.09
C ALA A 33 10.73 -3.83 6.02
N ASP A 34 10.58 -4.33 4.80
CA ASP A 34 11.45 -3.96 3.68
C ASP A 34 11.24 -2.51 3.25
N VAL A 35 10.01 -2.00 3.33
CA VAL A 35 9.70 -0.59 3.07
C VAL A 35 10.50 0.31 4.01
N PHE A 36 10.50 -0.01 5.30
CA PHE A 36 11.25 0.76 6.30
C PHE A 36 12.76 0.62 6.12
N LYS A 37 13.23 -0.56 5.72
CA LYS A 37 14.65 -0.78 5.40
C LYS A 37 15.10 0.11 4.25
N GLU A 38 14.35 0.14 3.14
CA GLU A 38 14.66 0.98 1.99
C GLU A 38 14.72 2.47 2.38
N LEU A 39 13.82 2.89 3.27
CA LEU A 39 13.76 4.27 3.73
C LEU A 39 14.97 4.62 4.63
N VAL A 40 15.31 3.76 5.57
CA VAL A 40 16.44 3.97 6.49
C VAL A 40 17.78 3.91 5.75
N GLU A 41 17.93 3.04 4.77
CA GLU A 41 19.11 2.95 3.91
C GLU A 41 19.19 4.06 2.85
N GLU A 42 18.21 4.95 2.81
CA GLU A 42 18.13 6.07 1.87
C GLU A 42 18.09 5.63 0.39
N SER A 43 17.65 4.40 0.12
CA SER A 43 17.43 3.90 -1.24
C SER A 43 16.21 4.53 -1.90
N VAL A 44 15.30 5.05 -1.09
CA VAL A 44 14.11 5.80 -1.50
C VAL A 44 14.03 7.12 -0.75
N ASP A 45 13.29 8.06 -1.31
CA ASP A 45 13.13 9.38 -0.70
C ASP A 45 12.01 9.41 0.35
N ALA A 46 11.00 8.55 0.15
CA ALA A 46 9.85 8.46 1.02
C ALA A 46 9.23 7.06 0.97
N ALA A 47 8.30 6.82 1.85
CA ALA A 47 7.50 5.60 1.85
C ALA A 47 6.03 5.94 2.09
N VAL A 48 5.14 5.12 1.55
CA VAL A 48 3.70 5.22 1.80
C VAL A 48 3.23 3.91 2.39
N ILE A 49 2.66 3.97 3.57
CA ILE A 49 2.13 2.81 4.29
C ILE A 49 0.70 3.07 4.77
N PRO A 50 -0.17 2.05 4.75
CA PRO A 50 -1.49 2.17 5.35
C PRO A 50 -1.38 2.12 6.88
N ILE A 51 -2.02 3.04 7.55
CA ILE A 51 -2.04 3.11 9.02
C ILE A 51 -3.34 2.59 9.58
N GLU A 52 -4.45 2.88 8.92
CA GLU A 52 -5.78 2.52 9.40
C GLU A 52 -6.70 2.22 8.23
N ASN A 53 -7.56 1.24 8.45
CA ASN A 53 -8.65 0.89 7.54
C ASN A 53 -9.96 1.05 8.31
N SER A 54 -10.97 1.69 7.72
CA SER A 54 -12.24 1.98 8.38
C SER A 54 -13.02 0.73 8.82
N LEU A 55 -12.78 -0.41 8.17
CA LEU A 55 -13.44 -1.68 8.51
C LEU A 55 -12.59 -2.54 9.45
N ALA A 56 -11.28 -2.62 9.18
CA ALA A 56 -10.36 -3.49 9.91
C ALA A 56 -9.64 -2.79 11.09
N GLY A 57 -9.73 -1.47 11.17
CA GLY A 57 -9.06 -0.69 12.21
C GLY A 57 -7.58 -0.43 11.91
N SER A 58 -6.77 -0.28 12.96
CA SER A 58 -5.36 0.08 12.86
C SER A 58 -4.50 -1.07 12.34
N VAL A 59 -3.49 -0.74 11.54
CA VAL A 59 -2.46 -1.69 11.09
C VAL A 59 -1.33 -1.69 12.12
N LEU A 60 -1.45 -2.55 13.13
CA LEU A 60 -0.54 -2.57 14.28
C LEU A 60 0.93 -2.79 13.92
N GLU A 61 1.20 -3.65 12.94
CA GLU A 61 2.56 -3.87 12.43
C GLU A 61 3.24 -2.57 12.01
N HIS A 62 2.51 -1.67 11.35
CA HIS A 62 3.06 -0.41 10.89
C HIS A 62 3.34 0.57 12.03
N PHE A 63 2.53 0.56 13.08
CA PHE A 63 2.83 1.33 14.29
C PHE A 63 4.10 0.83 14.97
N ASP A 64 4.28 -0.48 15.07
CA ASP A 64 5.48 -1.06 15.65
C ASP A 64 6.73 -0.69 14.83
N LEU A 65 6.64 -0.75 13.51
CA LEU A 65 7.74 -0.35 12.63
C LEU A 65 8.08 1.13 12.75
N LEU A 66 7.07 2.01 12.89
CA LEU A 66 7.29 3.44 13.15
C LEU A 66 8.03 3.69 14.46
N LEU A 67 7.75 2.89 15.50
CA LEU A 67 8.44 2.99 16.79
C LEU A 67 9.88 2.46 16.75
N GLN A 68 10.15 1.47 15.89
CA GLN A 68 11.46 0.81 15.79
C GLN A 68 12.47 1.58 14.92
N HIS A 69 12.01 2.50 14.09
CA HIS A 69 12.85 3.20 13.12
C HIS A 69 12.81 4.71 13.33
N ASP A 70 13.95 5.37 13.06
CA ASP A 70 14.05 6.82 13.11
C ASP A 70 13.52 7.44 11.81
N VAL A 71 12.21 7.47 11.69
CA VAL A 71 11.48 8.03 10.55
C VAL A 71 10.40 8.98 11.04
N LYS A 72 9.97 9.88 10.17
CA LYS A 72 8.95 10.88 10.50
C LYS A 72 7.77 10.77 9.55
N VAL A 73 6.58 10.87 10.09
CA VAL A 73 5.35 11.03 9.30
C VAL A 73 5.25 12.49 8.88
N ILE A 74 5.34 12.76 7.59
CA ILE A 74 5.33 14.13 7.04
C ILE A 74 4.01 14.49 6.36
N ARG A 75 3.19 13.50 6.03
CA ARG A 75 1.90 13.72 5.35
C ARG A 75 0.97 12.55 5.60
N GLU A 76 -0.32 12.82 5.62
CA GLU A 76 -1.36 11.79 5.61
C GLU A 76 -2.31 12.01 4.43
N SER A 77 -2.94 10.93 4.00
CA SER A 77 -3.93 10.95 2.93
C SER A 77 -5.00 9.90 3.23
N LEU A 78 -6.23 10.21 2.84
CA LEU A 78 -7.34 9.26 2.88
C LEU A 78 -7.60 8.77 1.46
N LEU A 79 -7.60 7.45 1.30
CA LEU A 79 -7.92 6.81 0.03
C LEU A 79 -9.22 6.05 0.17
N ARG A 80 -10.21 6.39 -0.66
CA ARG A 80 -11.44 5.62 -0.72
C ARG A 80 -11.18 4.33 -1.48
N ILE A 81 -11.33 3.20 -0.77
CA ILE A 81 -11.16 1.89 -1.36
C ILE A 81 -12.49 1.42 -1.93
N ARG A 82 -12.48 1.08 -3.21
CA ARG A 82 -13.62 0.47 -3.92
C ARG A 82 -13.21 -0.89 -4.40
N HIS A 83 -13.75 -1.92 -3.77
CA HIS A 83 -13.48 -3.29 -4.19
C HIS A 83 -14.17 -3.61 -5.50
N ASN A 84 -13.50 -4.38 -6.33
CA ASN A 84 -14.02 -4.84 -7.61
C ASN A 84 -13.99 -6.36 -7.64
N LEU A 85 -15.08 -6.96 -8.08
CA LEU A 85 -15.12 -8.38 -8.40
C LEU A 85 -14.67 -8.55 -9.84
N ILE A 86 -13.55 -9.22 -10.04
CA ILE A 86 -12.92 -9.41 -11.34
C ILE A 86 -13.07 -10.88 -11.75
N ALA A 87 -13.55 -11.09 -12.95
CA ALA A 87 -13.75 -12.41 -13.52
C ALA A 87 -13.21 -12.48 -14.95
N ILE A 88 -13.13 -13.69 -15.50
CA ILE A 88 -12.79 -13.86 -16.90
C ILE A 88 -13.84 -13.24 -17.81
N SER A 89 -13.41 -12.81 -19.00
CA SER A 89 -14.31 -12.21 -19.99
C SER A 89 -15.48 -13.15 -20.31
N GLY A 90 -16.69 -12.58 -20.30
CA GLY A 90 -17.93 -13.31 -20.58
C GLY A 90 -18.58 -13.98 -19.37
N ALA A 91 -17.93 -14.01 -18.21
CA ALA A 91 -18.52 -14.55 -17.00
C ALA A 91 -19.59 -13.61 -16.43
N ALA A 92 -20.69 -14.19 -15.93
CA ALA A 92 -21.72 -13.49 -15.18
C ALA A 92 -21.59 -13.80 -13.69
N ILE A 93 -22.22 -13.00 -12.82
CA ILE A 93 -22.17 -13.21 -11.36
C ILE A 93 -22.60 -14.61 -10.99
N GLY A 94 -23.65 -15.13 -11.65
CA GLY A 94 -24.17 -16.49 -11.40
C GLY A 94 -23.19 -17.64 -11.73
N ASP A 95 -22.15 -17.37 -12.52
CA ASP A 95 -21.13 -18.36 -12.91
C ASP A 95 -20.01 -18.46 -11.86
N ILE A 96 -19.98 -17.57 -10.87
CA ILE A 96 -18.91 -17.48 -9.88
C ILE A 96 -19.26 -18.33 -8.68
N ASP A 97 -18.44 -19.33 -8.39
CA ASP A 97 -18.55 -20.19 -7.20
C ASP A 97 -17.38 -20.04 -6.23
N ARG A 98 -16.31 -19.34 -6.62
CA ARG A 98 -15.15 -19.04 -5.78
C ARG A 98 -14.63 -17.63 -6.03
N VAL A 99 -14.18 -16.98 -4.94
CA VAL A 99 -13.53 -15.66 -4.98
C VAL A 99 -12.20 -15.76 -4.23
N PHE A 100 -11.15 -15.22 -4.83
CA PHE A 100 -9.82 -15.18 -4.24
C PHE A 100 -9.49 -13.76 -3.79
N SER A 101 -8.99 -13.63 -2.57
CA SER A 101 -8.54 -12.36 -2.00
C SER A 101 -7.42 -12.64 -1.00
N HIS A 102 -6.85 -11.57 -0.45
CA HIS A 102 -5.97 -11.75 0.67
C HIS A 102 -6.73 -12.29 1.86
#